data_8e5985283fb45e203b0dbfbc0b87ee2c
#
_entry.id   8e5985283fb45e203b0dbfbc0b87ee2c
#
_cell.length_a   1.000
_cell.length_b   1.000
_cell.length_c   1.000
_cell.angle_alpha   90.00
_cell.angle_beta   90.00
_cell.angle_gamma   90.00
#
_symmetry.space_group_name_H-M   'P 1'
#
loop_
_entity.id
_entity.type
_entity.pdbx_description
1 polymer ?
#
loop_
_entity_poly.entity_id
_entity_poly.type
_entity_poly.pdbx_seq_one_letter_code
_entity_poly.pdbx_strand_id
1 'polypeptide(L)'
;MNTIFTFEMEGVRLVHLGDLGQPLTAEQSTALHEMDIVFVPVGGFFTIGAEEAATLVESLPKARVVIPMHFKTDRLPAVFPIASVDKFAKRMENVRRIGSSEVTLSRTSLPNSQEVWILEHA
;
A
#
# COMPACT_ATOMS: atom_id res chain seq x y z
N MET A 1 7.97 9.81 -14.74
CA MET A 1 8.89 9.63 -13.59
C MET A 1 8.10 9.66 -12.31
N ASN A 2 8.41 8.78 -11.39
CA ASN A 2 7.72 8.69 -10.11
C ASN A 2 8.67 9.06 -8.96
N THR A 3 8.11 9.59 -7.86
CA THR A 3 8.87 9.88 -6.64
C THR A 3 8.35 9.01 -5.51
N ILE A 4 9.28 8.37 -4.81
CA ILE A 4 8.99 7.59 -3.61
C ILE A 4 9.40 8.43 -2.41
N PHE A 5 8.47 8.62 -1.48
CA PHE A 5 8.70 9.41 -0.29
C PHE A 5 8.83 8.49 0.93
N THR A 6 9.84 8.76 1.76
CA THR A 6 9.97 8.09 3.05
C THR A 6 9.88 9.11 4.17
N PHE A 7 9.25 8.69 5.26
CA PHE A 7 9.05 9.55 6.43
C PHE A 7 9.39 8.78 7.69
N GLU A 8 9.79 9.49 8.72
CA GLU A 8 9.88 8.92 10.07
C GLU A 8 9.16 9.85 11.03
N MET A 9 8.20 9.32 11.77
CA MET A 9 7.38 10.08 12.71
C MET A 9 7.22 9.27 13.98
N GLU A 10 7.75 9.79 15.08
CA GLU A 10 7.65 9.17 16.40
C GLU A 10 8.09 7.70 16.41
N GLY A 11 9.16 7.39 15.72
CA GLY A 11 9.74 6.06 15.66
C GLY A 11 9.06 5.11 14.67
N VAL A 12 8.09 5.61 13.89
CA VAL A 12 7.41 4.83 12.86
C VAL A 12 7.92 5.28 11.49
N ARG A 13 8.34 4.32 10.67
CA ARG A 13 8.87 4.58 9.33
C ARG A 13 7.83 4.26 8.29
N LEU A 14 7.52 5.25 7.45
CA LEU A 14 6.51 5.13 6.41
C LEU A 14 7.13 5.33 5.04
N VAL A 15 6.61 4.62 4.05
CA VAL A 15 6.94 4.87 2.65
C VAL A 15 5.67 5.04 1.84
N HIS A 16 5.65 6.07 1.00
CA HIS A 16 4.58 6.34 0.04
C HIS A 16 5.16 6.13 -1.35
N LEU A 17 4.69 5.11 -2.05
CA LEU A 17 5.25 4.70 -3.34
C LEU A 17 4.77 5.55 -4.52
N GLY A 18 3.87 6.51 -4.28
CA GLY A 18 3.40 7.41 -5.32
C GLY A 18 2.64 6.66 -6.41
N ASP A 19 2.93 7.01 -7.65
CA ASP A 19 2.31 6.40 -8.83
C ASP A 19 3.24 5.34 -9.45
N LEU A 20 3.89 4.53 -8.60
CA LEU A 20 4.86 3.53 -9.05
C LEU A 20 4.29 2.70 -10.20
N GLY A 21 4.97 2.70 -11.34
CA GLY A 21 4.51 2.05 -12.56
C GLY A 21 5.29 0.79 -12.93
N GLN A 22 6.26 0.40 -12.11
CA GLN A 22 7.08 -0.78 -12.37
C GLN A 22 7.55 -1.37 -11.04
N PRO A 23 7.96 -2.64 -11.02
CA PRO A 23 8.43 -3.26 -9.78
C PRO A 23 9.62 -2.51 -9.18
N LEU A 24 9.78 -2.64 -7.88
CA LEU A 24 10.97 -2.08 -7.19
C LEU A 24 12.23 -2.79 -7.66
N THR A 25 13.29 -2.02 -7.82
CA THR A 25 14.62 -2.60 -8.04
C THR A 25 15.12 -3.26 -6.77
N ALA A 26 16.14 -4.10 -6.87
CA ALA A 26 16.76 -4.72 -5.71
C ALA A 26 17.29 -3.67 -4.73
N GLU A 27 17.86 -2.58 -5.26
CA GLU A 27 18.36 -1.48 -4.42
C GLU A 27 17.23 -0.79 -3.68
N GLN A 28 16.11 -0.55 -4.35
CA GLN A 28 14.94 0.07 -3.73
C GLN A 28 14.36 -0.84 -2.64
N SER A 29 14.21 -2.13 -2.92
CA SER A 29 13.70 -3.09 -1.93
C SER A 29 14.61 -3.14 -0.69
N THR A 30 15.91 -3.09 -0.88
CA THR A 30 16.86 -3.07 0.23
C THR A 30 16.71 -1.78 1.04
N ALA A 31 16.58 -0.63 0.37
CA ALA A 31 16.41 0.66 1.04
C ALA A 31 15.12 0.73 1.85
N LEU A 32 14.08 0.03 1.41
CA LEU A 32 12.76 0.06 2.04
C LEU A 32 12.51 -1.11 3.01
N HIS A 33 13.52 -1.96 3.22
CA HIS A 33 13.36 -3.20 4.00
C HIS A 33 12.88 -2.97 5.44
N GLU A 34 13.24 -1.85 6.05
CA GLU A 34 12.92 -1.55 7.45
C GLU A 34 11.68 -0.66 7.62
N MET A 35 10.90 -0.43 6.57
CA MET A 35 9.70 0.39 6.66
C MET A 35 8.60 -0.35 7.44
N ASP A 36 7.88 0.39 8.27
CA ASP A 36 6.78 -0.15 9.09
C ASP A 36 5.44 -0.08 8.37
N ILE A 37 5.23 0.98 7.58
CA ILE A 37 3.97 1.24 6.88
C ILE A 37 4.29 1.54 5.42
N VAL A 38 3.56 0.88 4.51
CA VAL A 38 3.74 1.04 3.06
C VAL A 38 2.42 1.45 2.43
N PHE A 39 2.43 2.58 1.73
CA PHE A 39 1.31 2.99 0.87
C PHE A 39 1.63 2.54 -0.55
N VAL A 40 0.86 1.60 -1.07
CA VAL A 40 1.14 0.95 -2.36
C VAL A 40 -0.01 1.14 -3.35
N PRO A 41 0.27 1.59 -4.60
CA PRO A 41 -0.78 1.66 -5.62
C PRO A 41 -1.15 0.27 -6.10
N VAL A 42 -2.43 0.01 -6.34
CA VAL A 42 -2.93 -1.32 -6.69
C VAL A 42 -3.87 -1.34 -7.90
N GLY A 43 -4.18 -0.18 -8.46
CA GLY A 43 -5.23 -0.07 -9.49
C GLY A 43 -4.84 -0.51 -10.89
N GLY A 44 -3.57 -0.55 -11.20
CA GLY A 44 -3.09 -0.83 -12.54
C GLY A 44 -3.34 0.32 -13.52
N PHE A 45 -3.15 0.08 -14.79
CA PHE A 45 -3.26 1.00 -15.92
C PHE A 45 -2.25 2.15 -15.85
N PHE A 46 -2.34 3.03 -14.84
CA PHE A 46 -1.39 4.14 -14.62
C PHE A 46 -0.28 3.77 -13.65
N THR A 47 -0.47 2.72 -12.87
CA THR A 47 0.44 2.26 -11.82
C THR A 47 0.60 0.75 -11.91
N ILE A 48 1.39 0.18 -11.00
CA ILE A 48 1.41 -1.28 -10.85
C ILE A 48 0.01 -1.77 -10.47
N GLY A 49 -0.33 -2.98 -10.90
CA GLY A 49 -1.60 -3.59 -10.60
C GLY A 49 -1.55 -4.46 -9.35
N ALA A 50 -2.66 -5.15 -9.08
CA ALA A 50 -2.84 -5.96 -7.88
C ALA A 50 -1.77 -7.05 -7.72
N GLU A 51 -1.43 -7.75 -8.79
CA GLU A 51 -0.46 -8.83 -8.76
C GLU A 51 0.95 -8.32 -8.44
N GLU A 52 1.35 -7.28 -9.14
CA GLU A 52 2.66 -6.65 -8.92
C GLU A 52 2.76 -6.04 -7.52
N ALA A 53 1.67 -5.42 -7.05
CA ALA A 53 1.61 -4.86 -5.70
C ALA A 53 1.75 -5.95 -4.64
N ALA A 54 1.07 -7.08 -4.81
CA ALA A 54 1.18 -8.21 -3.89
C ALA A 54 2.62 -8.75 -3.83
N THR A 55 3.25 -8.90 -4.97
CA THR A 55 4.65 -9.33 -5.04
C THR A 55 5.58 -8.34 -4.34
N LEU A 56 5.35 -7.05 -4.56
CA LEU A 56 6.13 -5.99 -3.92
C LEU A 56 6.01 -6.06 -2.40
N VAL A 57 4.80 -6.20 -1.89
CA VAL A 57 4.53 -6.27 -0.45
C VAL A 57 5.19 -7.51 0.17
N GLU A 58 5.18 -8.63 -0.53
CA GLU A 58 5.86 -9.84 -0.09
C GLU A 58 7.37 -9.64 0.03
N SER A 59 7.94 -8.75 -0.77
CA SER A 59 9.36 -8.42 -0.69
C SER A 59 9.72 -7.51 0.48
N LEU A 60 8.71 -7.00 1.19
CA LEU A 60 8.87 -6.10 2.35
C LEU A 60 8.21 -6.71 3.59
N PRO A 61 8.67 -7.86 4.07
CA PRO A 61 7.97 -8.60 5.13
C PRO A 61 7.97 -7.91 6.49
N LYS A 62 8.83 -6.92 6.71
CA LYS A 62 8.85 -6.15 7.96
C LYS A 62 7.80 -5.05 8.00
N ALA A 63 7.17 -4.73 6.88
CA ALA A 63 6.07 -3.79 6.85
C ALA A 63 4.88 -4.38 7.62
N ARG A 64 4.48 -3.72 8.70
CA ARG A 64 3.39 -4.20 9.56
C ARG A 64 2.02 -3.79 9.06
N VAL A 65 1.94 -2.65 8.38
CA VAL A 65 0.71 -2.14 7.81
C VAL A 65 0.92 -1.80 6.34
N VAL A 66 0.07 -2.34 5.48
CA VAL A 66 0.07 -2.07 4.05
C VAL A 66 -1.23 -1.36 3.73
N ILE A 67 -1.15 -0.16 3.19
CA ILE A 67 -2.32 0.63 2.84
C ILE A 67 -2.38 0.75 1.32
N PRO A 68 -3.32 0.04 0.67
CA PRO A 68 -3.49 0.16 -0.77
C PRO A 68 -4.09 1.53 -1.13
N MET A 69 -3.68 2.05 -2.27
CA MET A 69 -4.16 3.31 -2.81
C MET A 69 -4.27 3.23 -4.32
N HIS A 70 -4.73 4.28 -4.97
CA HIS A 70 -4.86 4.34 -6.42
C HIS A 70 -5.72 3.19 -6.97
N PHE A 71 -6.88 2.98 -6.37
CA PHE A 71 -7.82 1.97 -6.84
C PHE A 71 -9.17 2.62 -7.12
N LYS A 72 -9.98 1.92 -7.89
CA LYS A 72 -11.30 2.42 -8.27
C LYS A 72 -12.27 2.33 -7.10
N THR A 73 -13.00 3.42 -6.90
CA THR A 73 -14.11 3.49 -5.94
C THR A 73 -15.38 3.88 -6.68
N ASP A 74 -16.51 3.85 -6.01
CA ASP A 74 -17.79 4.27 -6.57
C ASP A 74 -17.85 5.79 -6.86
N ARG A 75 -16.86 6.55 -6.38
CA ARG A 75 -16.71 7.96 -6.68
C ARG A 75 -16.17 8.22 -8.10
N LEU A 76 -15.59 7.20 -8.74
CA LEU A 76 -15.04 7.33 -10.09
C LEU A 76 -16.05 6.87 -11.14
N PRO A 77 -16.00 7.46 -12.36
CA PRO A 77 -16.83 6.97 -13.46
C PRO A 77 -16.61 5.48 -13.72
N ALA A 78 -17.67 4.76 -14.07
CA ALA A 78 -17.59 3.32 -14.33
C ALA A 78 -16.59 2.99 -15.44
N VAL A 79 -16.39 3.90 -16.40
CA VAL A 79 -15.46 3.71 -17.53
C VAL A 79 -14.00 3.98 -17.17
N PHE A 80 -13.72 4.49 -15.97
CA PHE A 80 -12.35 4.77 -15.56
C PHE A 80 -11.57 3.46 -15.45
N PRO A 81 -10.39 3.33 -16.10
CA PRO A 81 -9.80 2.04 -16.40
C PRO A 81 -9.02 1.35 -15.26
N ILE A 82 -9.00 1.93 -14.06
CA ILE A 82 -8.29 1.28 -12.95
C ILE A 82 -9.17 0.25 -12.25
N ALA A 83 -8.53 -0.74 -11.64
CA ALA A 83 -9.23 -1.80 -10.93
C ALA A 83 -9.63 -1.37 -9.52
N SER A 84 -10.63 -2.04 -8.95
CA SER A 84 -11.00 -1.88 -7.55
C SER A 84 -9.93 -2.53 -6.64
N VAL A 85 -10.01 -2.26 -5.35
CA VAL A 85 -9.10 -2.83 -4.36
C VAL A 85 -9.29 -4.34 -4.19
N ASP A 86 -10.41 -4.88 -4.61
CA ASP A 86 -10.75 -6.30 -4.40
C ASP A 86 -9.75 -7.26 -5.03
N LYS A 87 -9.20 -6.95 -6.19
CA LYS A 87 -8.18 -7.79 -6.83
C LYS A 87 -6.93 -7.93 -5.96
N PHE A 88 -6.52 -6.85 -5.34
CA PHE A 88 -5.38 -6.86 -4.42
C PHE A 88 -5.74 -7.59 -3.13
N ALA A 89 -6.88 -7.28 -2.55
CA ALA A 89 -7.34 -7.88 -1.30
C ALA A 89 -7.41 -9.42 -1.39
N LYS A 90 -7.84 -9.96 -2.53
CA LYS A 90 -7.93 -11.41 -2.75
C LYS A 90 -6.58 -12.11 -2.73
N ARG A 91 -5.50 -11.39 -3.00
CA ARG A 91 -4.15 -11.95 -3.02
C ARG A 91 -3.45 -11.85 -1.69
N MET A 92 -4.03 -11.15 -0.73
CA MET A 92 -3.41 -10.87 0.56
C MET A 92 -4.14 -11.60 1.69
N GLU A 93 -3.38 -11.91 2.73
CA GLU A 93 -3.92 -12.41 3.99
C GLU A 93 -4.09 -11.24 4.95
N ASN A 94 -4.83 -11.44 6.03
CA ASN A 94 -4.98 -10.46 7.11
C ASN A 94 -5.45 -9.08 6.62
N VAL A 95 -6.49 -9.08 5.81
CA VAL A 95 -7.06 -7.84 5.27
C VAL A 95 -8.13 -7.30 6.21
N ARG A 96 -8.00 -6.02 6.56
CA ARG A 96 -8.98 -5.31 7.41
C ARG A 96 -9.53 -4.11 6.64
N ARG A 97 -10.85 -3.98 6.63
CA ARG A 97 -11.53 -2.79 6.12
C ARG A 97 -11.80 -1.88 7.30
N ILE A 98 -11.16 -0.71 7.29
CA ILE A 98 -11.17 0.20 8.44
C ILE A 98 -12.52 0.87 8.63
N GLY A 99 -13.25 1.14 7.55
CA GLY A 99 -14.56 1.81 7.63
C GLY A 99 -14.46 3.30 7.89
N SER A 100 -13.29 3.89 7.66
CA SER A 100 -13.03 5.31 7.86
C SER A 100 -11.93 5.75 6.91
N SER A 101 -11.87 7.04 6.63
CA SER A 101 -10.76 7.64 5.87
C SER A 101 -9.55 7.96 6.75
N GLU A 102 -9.67 7.76 8.04
CA GLU A 102 -8.61 8.06 9.00
C GLU A 102 -8.33 6.88 9.92
N VAL A 103 -7.07 6.74 10.29
CA VAL A 103 -6.61 5.77 11.27
C VAL A 103 -5.43 6.37 12.02
N THR A 104 -5.33 6.05 13.30
CA THR A 104 -4.21 6.50 14.13
C THR A 104 -3.32 5.32 14.46
N LEU A 105 -2.02 5.50 14.26
CA LEU A 105 -1.02 4.48 14.52
C LEU A 105 0.11 5.05 15.37
N SER A 106 0.68 4.20 16.22
CA SER A 106 1.88 4.51 16.97
C SER A 106 2.79 3.29 16.96
N ARG A 107 4.04 3.46 17.34
CA ARG A 107 5.00 2.35 17.42
C ARG A 107 4.45 1.19 18.26
N THR A 108 3.75 1.49 19.34
CA THR A 108 3.21 0.47 20.25
C THR A 108 1.90 -0.15 19.76
N SER A 109 1.19 0.49 18.85
CA SER A 109 -0.08 0.00 18.32
C SER A 109 0.05 -0.71 16.97
N LEU A 110 1.25 -0.80 16.41
CA LEU A 110 1.48 -1.56 15.18
C LEU A 110 1.15 -3.03 15.39
N PRO A 111 0.51 -3.69 14.41
CA PRO A 111 0.25 -5.12 14.53
C PRO A 111 1.54 -5.93 14.59
N ASN A 112 1.46 -7.14 15.16
CA ASN A 112 2.62 -8.02 15.32
C ASN A 112 3.05 -8.70 14.02
N SER A 113 2.16 -8.76 13.04
CA SER A 113 2.44 -9.31 11.72
C SER A 113 1.86 -8.39 10.66
N GLN A 114 2.24 -8.61 9.41
CA GLN A 114 1.78 -7.76 8.31
C GLN A 114 0.27 -7.86 8.12
N GLU A 115 -0.38 -6.71 8.08
CA GLU A 115 -1.81 -6.58 7.79
C GLU A 115 -2.03 -5.58 6.67
N VAL A 116 -3.05 -5.81 5.87
CA VAL A 116 -3.51 -4.86 4.85
C VAL A 116 -4.69 -4.10 5.42
N TRP A 117 -4.59 -2.78 5.47
CA TRP A 117 -5.65 -1.91 5.98
C TRP A 117 -6.24 -1.09 4.84
N ILE A 118 -7.49 -1.37 4.51
CA ILE A 118 -8.20 -0.65 3.45
C ILE A 118 -9.00 0.46 4.09
N LEU A 119 -8.60 1.70 3.79
CA LEU A 119 -9.31 2.89 4.26
C LEU A 119 -10.35 3.29 3.23
N GLU A 120 -11.34 4.04 3.66
CA GLU A 120 -12.31 4.64 2.76
C GLU A 120 -11.77 5.97 2.23
N HIS A 121 -12.25 6.36 1.04
CA HIS A 121 -11.95 7.70 0.53
C HIS A 121 -12.61 8.75 1.42
N ALA A 122 -11.98 9.89 1.50
CA ALA A 122 -12.50 11.02 2.27
C ALA A 122 -13.73 11.67 1.61
#